data_983577377524f909d3ba90df30052744
#
_entry.id   983577377524f909d3ba90df30052744
#
_cell.length_a   1.000
_cell.length_b   1.000
_cell.length_c   1.000
_cell.angle_alpha   90.00
_cell.angle_beta   90.00
_cell.angle_gamma   90.00
#
_symmetry.space_group_name_H-M   'P 1'
#
loop_
_entity.id
_entity.type
_entity.pdbx_description
1 polymer ?
#
loop_
_entity_poly.entity_id
_entity_poly.type
_entity_poly.pdbx_seq_one_letter_code
_entity_poly.pdbx_strand_id
1 'polypeptide(L)'
;KEKPRKLLDAWAKAQGLTASEPFQRLLNTAVFHKDMASFLQNLLLGQERDLMRSATGKLYEAGAVTLMTLHGSKGLEFPVVFLAGVRQGKIPLESPKHPANVEEERRLFYVGMTRAQDELILLTSNEPSCFLDAIPADCLHKTTTGGKKRASEMKQLSLFD
;
A
#
# COMPACT_ATOMS: atom_id res chain seq x y z
N LYS A 1 10.48 31.29 -3.72
CA LYS A 1 9.36 30.38 -4.05
C LYS A 1 8.66 30.01 -2.75
N GLU A 2 7.38 30.30 -2.65
CA GLU A 2 6.62 29.97 -1.44
C GLU A 2 6.27 28.47 -1.42
N LYS A 3 6.26 27.89 -0.21
CA LYS A 3 5.90 26.47 -0.04
C LYS A 3 4.42 26.23 -0.34
N PRO A 4 4.03 25.09 -0.95
CA PRO A 4 2.64 24.79 -1.32
C PRO A 4 1.67 24.94 -0.16
N ARG A 5 2.03 24.43 1.02
CA ARG A 5 1.19 24.54 2.22
C ARG A 5 0.83 25.98 2.57
N LYS A 6 1.80 26.91 2.49
CA LYS A 6 1.57 28.33 2.84
C LYS A 6 0.58 29.00 1.87
N LEU A 7 0.72 28.70 0.57
CA LEU A 7 -0.19 29.22 -0.46
C LEU A 7 -1.60 28.65 -0.30
N LEU A 8 -1.73 27.36 -0.07
CA LEU A 8 -3.01 26.69 0.14
C LEU A 8 -3.70 27.17 1.41
N ASP A 9 -2.96 27.35 2.52
CA ASP A 9 -3.53 27.86 3.77
C ASP A 9 -4.07 29.29 3.62
N ALA A 10 -3.32 30.17 2.92
CA ALA A 10 -3.76 31.52 2.61
C ALA A 10 -5.03 31.52 1.73
N TRP A 11 -5.05 30.66 0.71
CA TRP A 11 -6.22 30.51 -0.16
C TRP A 11 -7.44 29.99 0.61
N ALA A 12 -7.25 28.97 1.47
CA ALA A 12 -8.35 28.42 2.28
C ALA A 12 -8.95 29.44 3.24
N LYS A 13 -8.12 30.29 3.85
CA LYS A 13 -8.60 31.41 4.69
C LYS A 13 -9.46 32.37 3.91
N ALA A 14 -9.05 32.71 2.68
CA ALA A 14 -9.80 33.59 1.80
C ALA A 14 -11.15 32.98 1.36
N GLN A 15 -11.23 31.64 1.24
CA GLN A 15 -12.45 30.93 0.82
C GLN A 15 -13.29 30.38 1.99
N GLY A 16 -12.88 30.58 3.24
CA GLY A 16 -13.59 30.06 4.42
C GLY A 16 -13.55 28.55 4.57
N LEU A 17 -12.55 27.87 3.96
CA LEU A 17 -12.43 26.40 3.90
C LEU A 17 -11.52 25.82 4.98
N THR A 18 -11.05 26.61 5.92
CA THR A 18 -10.07 26.21 6.95
C THR A 18 -10.54 25.06 7.84
N ALA A 19 -11.85 24.93 8.08
CA ALA A 19 -12.45 23.87 8.89
C ALA A 19 -12.82 22.60 8.07
N SER A 20 -12.62 22.60 6.75
CA SER A 20 -12.96 21.48 5.89
C SER A 20 -11.98 20.32 6.08
N GLU A 21 -12.49 19.16 6.51
CA GLU A 21 -11.66 17.96 6.72
C GLU A 21 -10.90 17.52 5.44
N PRO A 22 -11.53 17.44 4.25
CA PRO A 22 -10.82 17.12 3.01
C PRO A 22 -9.70 18.11 2.70
N PHE A 23 -9.89 19.38 3.02
CA PHE A 23 -8.87 20.40 2.78
C PHE A 23 -7.71 20.29 3.77
N GLN A 24 -7.96 19.93 5.03
CA GLN A 24 -6.90 19.65 6.00
C GLN A 24 -6.03 18.46 5.58
N ARG A 25 -6.63 17.43 5.01
CA ARG A 25 -5.89 16.29 4.43
C ARG A 25 -4.98 16.75 3.27
N LEU A 26 -5.50 17.62 2.40
CA LEU A 26 -4.72 18.21 1.30
C LEU A 26 -3.53 19.04 1.82
N LEU A 27 -3.75 19.87 2.83
CA LEU A 27 -2.70 20.68 3.48
C LEU A 27 -1.58 19.79 4.07
N ASN A 28 -1.96 18.67 4.70
CA ASN A 28 -1.00 17.72 5.25
C ASN A 28 -0.15 17.06 4.17
N THR A 29 -0.73 16.75 3.01
CA THR A 29 0.00 16.21 1.86
C THR A 29 0.95 17.25 1.28
N ALA A 30 0.56 18.51 1.23
CA ALA A 30 1.33 19.61 0.66
C ALA A 30 2.65 19.88 1.41
N VAL A 31 2.79 19.42 2.67
CA VAL A 31 4.03 19.58 3.47
C VAL A 31 5.23 18.92 2.84
N PHE A 32 5.02 17.78 2.17
CA PHE A 32 6.10 16.94 1.62
C PHE A 32 6.66 17.45 0.29
N HIS A 33 6.11 18.58 -0.24
CA HIS A 33 6.50 19.11 -1.54
C HIS A 33 7.28 20.42 -1.42
N LYS A 34 8.34 20.56 -2.23
CA LYS A 34 9.21 21.75 -2.23
C LYS A 34 8.54 22.96 -2.89
N ASP A 35 7.73 22.72 -3.90
CA ASP A 35 7.07 23.75 -4.69
C ASP A 35 5.68 23.29 -5.18
N MET A 36 4.88 24.25 -5.64
CA MET A 36 3.51 24.02 -6.10
C MET A 36 3.46 23.14 -7.36
N ALA A 37 4.45 23.21 -8.24
CA ALA A 37 4.47 22.42 -9.45
C ALA A 37 4.59 20.93 -9.14
N SER A 38 5.54 20.55 -8.25
CA SER A 38 5.70 19.15 -7.82
C SER A 38 4.48 18.64 -7.04
N PHE A 39 3.84 19.50 -6.25
CA PHE A 39 2.60 19.15 -5.55
C PHE A 39 1.45 18.88 -6.53
N LEU A 40 1.21 19.78 -7.50
CA LEU A 40 0.17 19.60 -8.50
C LEU A 40 0.45 18.41 -9.42
N GLN A 41 1.70 18.19 -9.80
CA GLN A 41 2.07 17.04 -10.61
C GLN A 41 1.76 15.72 -9.89
N ASN A 42 2.03 15.62 -8.58
CA ASN A 42 1.67 14.43 -7.81
C ASN A 42 0.15 14.23 -7.69
N LEU A 43 -0.62 15.31 -7.55
CA LEU A 43 -2.08 15.22 -7.56
C LEU A 43 -2.61 14.75 -8.92
N LEU A 44 -2.09 15.29 -10.02
CA LEU A 44 -2.46 14.90 -11.38
C LEU A 44 -2.10 13.43 -11.66
N LEU A 45 -0.89 13.00 -11.31
CA LEU A 45 -0.48 11.60 -11.46
C LEU A 45 -1.35 10.64 -10.61
N GLY A 46 -1.82 11.09 -9.45
CA GLY A 46 -2.78 10.34 -8.65
C GLY A 46 -4.12 10.20 -9.39
N GLN A 47 -4.64 11.27 -9.96
CA GLN A 47 -5.90 11.25 -10.73
C GLN A 47 -5.78 10.44 -12.03
N GLU A 48 -4.67 10.58 -12.76
CA GLU A 48 -4.42 9.78 -13.97
C GLU A 48 -4.35 8.29 -13.64
N ARG A 49 -3.67 7.90 -12.57
CA ARG A 49 -3.64 6.51 -12.13
C ARG A 49 -5.02 5.99 -11.75
N ASP A 50 -5.85 6.78 -11.09
CA ASP A 50 -7.21 6.39 -10.71
C ASP A 50 -8.16 6.36 -11.92
N LEU A 51 -8.00 7.28 -12.87
CA LEU A 51 -8.73 7.26 -14.14
C LEU A 51 -8.31 6.10 -15.04
N MET A 52 -7.02 5.82 -15.13
CA MET A 52 -6.50 4.67 -15.87
C MET A 52 -6.90 3.34 -15.22
N ARG A 53 -6.95 3.25 -13.89
CA ARG A 53 -7.50 2.10 -13.16
C ARG A 53 -8.97 1.86 -13.49
N SER A 54 -9.76 2.95 -13.67
CA SER A 54 -11.19 2.86 -14.01
C SER A 54 -11.44 2.55 -15.48
N ALA A 55 -10.58 3.04 -16.39
CA ALA A 55 -10.84 3.00 -17.82
C ALA A 55 -10.33 1.72 -18.53
N THR A 56 -9.27 1.11 -18.04
CA THR A 56 -8.60 0.02 -18.78
C THR A 56 -8.52 -1.32 -18.05
N GLY A 57 -8.80 -1.38 -16.74
CA GLY A 57 -8.71 -2.63 -15.96
C GLY A 57 -7.36 -3.37 -16.01
N LYS A 58 -6.41 -2.93 -16.84
CA LYS A 58 -5.12 -3.57 -17.06
C LYS A 58 -4.06 -2.51 -17.40
N LEU A 59 -3.40 -1.96 -16.41
CA LEU A 59 -2.13 -1.26 -16.61
C LEU A 59 -0.99 -2.15 -16.10
N TYR A 60 -0.63 -3.09 -16.94
CA TYR A 60 0.65 -3.78 -16.81
C TYR A 60 1.62 -3.14 -17.81
N GLU A 61 2.54 -2.32 -17.33
CA GLU A 61 3.76 -2.10 -18.10
C GLU A 61 4.49 -3.45 -18.15
N ALA A 62 4.61 -4.00 -19.34
CA ALA A 62 5.34 -5.24 -19.56
C ALA A 62 6.76 -5.10 -18.99
N GLY A 63 7.12 -5.97 -18.02
CA GLY A 63 8.43 -5.97 -17.38
C GLY A 63 8.53 -5.18 -16.06
N ALA A 64 7.43 -4.61 -15.52
CA ALA A 64 7.43 -3.93 -14.22
C ALA A 64 6.74 -4.76 -13.13
N VAL A 65 7.27 -4.68 -11.89
CA VAL A 65 6.61 -5.20 -10.69
C VAL A 65 5.86 -4.06 -10.01
N THR A 66 4.56 -4.26 -9.80
CA THR A 66 3.72 -3.26 -9.13
C THR A 66 3.72 -3.51 -7.62
N LEU A 67 4.13 -2.51 -6.83
CA LEU A 67 4.10 -2.54 -5.38
C LEU A 67 2.95 -1.67 -4.86
N MET A 68 2.09 -2.24 -4.01
CA MET A 68 0.95 -1.53 -3.47
C MET A 68 0.49 -2.10 -2.12
N THR A 69 -0.40 -1.38 -1.44
CA THR A 69 -1.05 -1.89 -0.23
C THR A 69 -2.23 -2.79 -0.59
N LEU A 70 -2.68 -3.64 0.36
CA LEU A 70 -3.87 -4.46 0.18
C LEU A 70 -5.11 -3.61 -0.13
N HIS A 71 -5.29 -2.48 0.54
CA HIS A 71 -6.38 -1.53 0.24
C HIS A 71 -6.28 -0.97 -1.18
N GLY A 72 -5.09 -0.64 -1.63
CA GLY A 72 -4.85 -0.12 -2.97
C GLY A 72 -5.07 -1.14 -4.09
N SER A 73 -5.11 -2.43 -3.76
CA SER A 73 -5.33 -3.50 -4.73
C SER A 73 -6.82 -3.77 -5.04
N LYS A 74 -7.73 -3.14 -4.31
CA LYS A 74 -9.17 -3.34 -4.52
C LYS A 74 -9.59 -2.97 -5.94
N GLY A 75 -10.26 -3.89 -6.63
CA GLY A 75 -10.72 -3.71 -8.01
C GLY A 75 -9.67 -3.95 -9.08
N LEU A 76 -8.44 -4.33 -8.70
CA LEU A 76 -7.37 -4.73 -9.62
C LEU A 76 -7.21 -6.25 -9.61
N GLU A 77 -6.64 -6.80 -10.69
CA GLU A 77 -6.31 -8.22 -10.80
C GLU A 77 -4.95 -8.36 -11.48
N PHE A 78 -4.20 -9.38 -11.09
CA PHE A 78 -2.84 -9.62 -11.56
C PHE A 78 -2.63 -11.11 -11.83
N PRO A 79 -1.89 -11.50 -12.87
CA PRO A 79 -1.57 -12.91 -13.11
C PRO A 79 -0.90 -13.56 -11.91
N VAL A 80 0.07 -12.89 -11.31
CA VAL A 80 0.82 -13.38 -10.15
C VAL A 80 0.79 -12.35 -9.04
N VAL A 81 0.45 -12.76 -7.82
CA VAL A 81 0.41 -11.89 -6.63
C VAL A 81 1.31 -12.44 -5.53
N PHE A 82 2.18 -11.59 -5.02
CA PHE A 82 2.96 -11.84 -3.82
C PHE A 82 2.37 -11.07 -2.65
N LEU A 83 1.82 -11.74 -1.65
CA LEU A 83 1.43 -11.12 -0.38
C LEU A 83 2.58 -11.23 0.61
N ALA A 84 3.28 -10.12 0.83
CA ALA A 84 4.41 -10.07 1.73
C ALA A 84 4.00 -9.76 3.18
N GLY A 85 4.68 -10.39 4.14
CA GLY A 85 4.47 -10.14 5.56
C GLY A 85 3.19 -10.76 6.14
N VAL A 86 2.78 -11.94 5.62
CA VAL A 86 1.64 -12.72 6.13
C VAL A 86 2.02 -13.37 7.46
N ARG A 87 2.15 -12.55 8.50
CA ARG A 87 2.57 -12.98 9.84
C ARG A 87 1.77 -12.29 10.92
N GLN A 88 1.77 -12.91 12.11
CA GLN A 88 1.12 -12.35 13.30
C GLN A 88 1.61 -10.92 13.61
N GLY A 89 0.70 -10.04 14.00
CA GLY A 89 0.96 -8.63 14.28
C GLY A 89 1.09 -7.73 13.04
N LYS A 90 1.12 -8.33 11.83
CA LYS A 90 1.09 -7.59 10.55
C LYS A 90 -0.18 -7.88 9.76
N ILE A 91 -0.60 -9.13 9.72
CA ILE A 91 -1.86 -9.60 9.16
C ILE A 91 -2.38 -10.69 10.12
N PRO A 92 -3.36 -10.41 10.99
CA PRO A 92 -3.99 -9.10 11.23
C PRO A 92 -3.02 -8.05 11.78
N LEU A 93 -3.27 -6.77 11.45
CA LEU A 93 -2.48 -5.66 11.98
C LEU A 93 -2.84 -5.42 13.45
N GLU A 94 -1.89 -5.66 14.34
CA GLU A 94 -2.03 -5.38 15.76
C GLU A 94 -1.28 -4.10 16.11
N SER A 95 -1.97 -3.16 16.74
CA SER A 95 -1.39 -1.92 17.23
C SER A 95 -1.86 -1.65 18.67
N PRO A 96 -0.97 -1.24 19.60
CA PRO A 96 -1.36 -0.90 20.96
C PRO A 96 -2.40 0.22 21.04
N LYS A 97 -2.47 1.07 20.02
CA LYS A 97 -3.39 2.22 19.97
C LYS A 97 -4.74 1.90 19.32
N HIS A 98 -4.78 0.86 18.51
CA HIS A 98 -5.99 0.45 17.79
C HIS A 98 -6.07 -1.07 17.82
N PRO A 99 -6.95 -1.64 18.67
CA PRO A 99 -7.19 -3.08 18.64
C PRO A 99 -7.67 -3.47 17.24
N ALA A 100 -7.04 -4.49 16.67
CA ALA A 100 -7.39 -4.95 15.33
C ALA A 100 -8.84 -5.44 15.30
N ASN A 101 -9.62 -4.94 14.36
CA ASN A 101 -10.87 -5.59 14.00
C ASN A 101 -10.51 -6.81 13.13
N VAL A 102 -10.37 -7.97 13.76
CA VAL A 102 -9.92 -9.22 13.12
C VAL A 102 -10.75 -9.57 11.90
N GLU A 103 -12.07 -9.31 11.94
CA GLU A 103 -12.97 -9.59 10.81
C GLU A 103 -12.71 -8.67 9.62
N GLU A 104 -12.39 -7.41 9.87
CA GLU A 104 -12.06 -6.45 8.82
C GLU A 104 -10.70 -6.77 8.19
N GLU A 105 -9.70 -7.11 9.01
CA GLU A 105 -8.39 -7.57 8.56
C GLU A 105 -8.49 -8.87 7.76
N ARG A 106 -9.37 -9.79 8.14
CA ARG A 106 -9.65 -11.01 7.40
C ARG A 106 -10.26 -10.73 6.03
N ARG A 107 -11.21 -9.80 5.96
CA ARG A 107 -11.79 -9.35 4.68
C ARG A 107 -10.75 -8.70 3.79
N LEU A 108 -9.87 -7.88 4.36
CA LEU A 108 -8.78 -7.24 3.63
C LEU A 108 -7.78 -8.27 3.09
N PHE A 109 -7.42 -9.26 3.90
CA PHE A 109 -6.57 -10.37 3.48
C PHE A 109 -7.21 -11.17 2.33
N TYR A 110 -8.51 -11.48 2.45
CA TYR A 110 -9.27 -12.14 1.39
C TYR A 110 -9.27 -11.32 0.09
N VAL A 111 -9.48 -10.00 0.18
CA VAL A 111 -9.39 -9.11 -0.98
C VAL A 111 -8.02 -9.22 -1.64
N GLY A 112 -6.94 -9.22 -0.87
CA GLY A 112 -5.57 -9.40 -1.39
C GLY A 112 -5.39 -10.73 -2.11
N MET A 113 -5.85 -11.83 -1.52
CA MET A 113 -5.76 -13.17 -2.13
C MET A 113 -6.52 -13.25 -3.47
N THR A 114 -7.72 -12.66 -3.52
CA THR A 114 -8.57 -12.68 -4.73
C THR A 114 -8.07 -11.75 -5.84
N ARG A 115 -6.93 -11.08 -5.66
CA ARG A 115 -6.29 -10.29 -6.75
C ARG A 115 -5.47 -11.15 -7.69
N ALA A 116 -5.13 -12.37 -7.29
CA ALA A 116 -4.39 -13.31 -8.12
C ALA A 116 -5.34 -14.00 -9.11
N GLN A 117 -4.93 -14.01 -10.40
CA GLN A 117 -5.63 -14.74 -11.45
C GLN A 117 -5.08 -16.15 -11.61
N ASP A 118 -3.74 -16.29 -11.66
CA ASP A 118 -3.07 -17.55 -11.95
C ASP A 118 -2.31 -18.09 -10.75
N GLU A 119 -1.54 -17.26 -10.05
CA GLU A 119 -0.67 -17.70 -8.97
C GLU A 119 -0.68 -16.74 -7.79
N LEU A 120 -0.86 -17.29 -6.58
CA LEU A 120 -0.80 -16.57 -5.31
C LEU A 120 0.35 -17.10 -4.46
N ILE A 121 1.27 -16.21 -4.07
CA ILE A 121 2.42 -16.54 -3.24
C ILE A 121 2.30 -15.78 -1.92
N LEU A 122 2.17 -16.52 -0.82
CA LEU A 122 2.07 -15.98 0.54
C LEU A 122 3.45 -16.06 1.21
N LEU A 123 4.05 -14.89 1.48
CA LEU A 123 5.36 -14.81 2.13
C LEU A 123 5.17 -14.59 3.63
N THR A 124 5.55 -15.58 4.40
CA THR A 124 5.46 -15.58 5.86
C THR A 124 6.84 -15.70 6.53
N SER A 125 6.88 -15.65 7.84
CA SER A 125 8.07 -15.80 8.68
C SER A 125 7.85 -16.88 9.74
N ASN A 126 8.71 -16.93 10.76
CA ASN A 126 8.63 -17.91 11.85
C ASN A 126 7.33 -17.83 12.68
N GLU A 127 6.61 -16.71 12.61
CA GLU A 127 5.31 -16.50 13.27
C GLU A 127 4.25 -16.27 12.19
N PRO A 128 3.72 -17.32 11.56
CA PRO A 128 2.72 -17.17 10.50
C PRO A 128 1.44 -16.49 11.00
N SER A 129 0.73 -15.83 10.10
CA SER A 129 -0.59 -15.29 10.39
C SER A 129 -1.58 -16.40 10.75
N CYS A 130 -2.41 -16.19 11.77
CA CYS A 130 -3.50 -17.10 12.12
C CYS A 130 -4.52 -17.28 10.97
N PHE A 131 -4.55 -16.40 10.00
CA PHE A 131 -5.43 -16.54 8.83
C PHE A 131 -5.00 -17.67 7.89
N LEU A 132 -3.73 -18.07 7.94
CA LEU A 132 -3.26 -19.23 7.16
C LEU A 132 -3.83 -20.55 7.66
N ASP A 133 -4.21 -20.64 8.94
CA ASP A 133 -4.80 -21.86 9.51
C ASP A 133 -6.22 -22.12 9.00
N ALA A 134 -6.88 -21.08 8.46
CA ALA A 134 -8.20 -21.20 7.85
C ALA A 134 -8.16 -21.69 6.39
N ILE A 135 -6.96 -21.77 5.79
CA ILE A 135 -6.81 -22.26 4.42
C ILE A 135 -6.60 -23.78 4.46
N PRO A 136 -7.41 -24.57 3.75
CA PRO A 136 -7.25 -26.02 3.69
C PRO A 136 -5.86 -26.43 3.24
N ALA A 137 -5.28 -27.45 3.87
CA ALA A 137 -3.90 -27.87 3.62
C ALA A 137 -3.66 -28.39 2.19
N ASP A 138 -4.66 -28.92 1.55
CA ASP A 138 -4.67 -29.35 0.16
C ASP A 138 -4.65 -28.19 -0.85
N CYS A 139 -5.03 -26.98 -0.39
CA CYS A 139 -4.92 -25.75 -1.18
C CYS A 139 -3.58 -25.03 -1.01
N LEU A 140 -2.67 -25.54 -0.15
CA LEU A 140 -1.40 -24.88 0.17
C LEU A 140 -0.21 -25.74 -0.22
N HIS A 141 0.64 -25.21 -1.08
CA HIS A 141 1.98 -25.77 -1.30
C HIS A 141 3.01 -25.03 -0.45
N LYS A 142 3.47 -25.66 0.65
CA LYS A 142 4.42 -25.04 1.59
C LYS A 142 5.86 -25.29 1.13
N THR A 143 6.61 -24.23 0.91
CA THR A 143 8.04 -24.27 0.60
C THR A 143 8.81 -23.52 1.68
N THR A 144 9.81 -24.16 2.27
CA THR A 144 10.72 -23.50 3.21
C THR A 144 12.01 -23.16 2.48
N THR A 145 12.29 -21.88 2.28
CA THR A 145 13.61 -21.45 1.84
C THR A 145 14.56 -21.57 3.01
N GLY A 146 15.45 -22.57 2.97
CA GLY A 146 16.54 -22.72 3.94
C GLY A 146 17.43 -21.48 3.89
N GLY A 147 17.22 -20.56 4.82
CA GLY A 147 18.06 -19.39 4.95
C GLY A 147 19.45 -19.81 5.38
N LYS A 148 20.43 -19.91 4.48
CA LYS A 148 21.79 -19.64 4.85
C LYS A 148 21.78 -18.26 5.50
N LYS A 149 22.12 -18.18 6.81
CA LYS A 149 22.43 -16.92 7.47
C LYS A 149 23.51 -16.23 6.64
N ARG A 150 23.13 -15.39 5.70
CA ARG A 150 24.02 -14.36 5.21
C ARG A 150 24.18 -13.38 6.37
N ALA A 151 25.22 -13.56 7.17
CA ALA A 151 25.88 -12.46 7.82
C ALA A 151 26.39 -11.57 6.66
N SER A 152 25.59 -10.69 6.16
CA SER A 152 25.98 -9.66 5.23
C SER A 152 25.60 -8.36 5.86
N GLU A 153 26.61 -7.53 6.05
CA GLU A 153 26.48 -6.10 6.18
C GLU A 153 25.37 -5.63 5.25
N MET A 154 24.18 -5.40 5.81
CA MET A 154 23.15 -4.66 5.10
C MET A 154 23.64 -3.22 5.06
N LYS A 155 24.37 -2.87 4.00
CA LYS A 155 24.49 -1.47 3.61
C LYS A 155 23.07 -0.98 3.37
N GLN A 156 22.60 -0.13 4.26
CA GLN A 156 21.36 0.58 4.06
C GLN A 156 21.60 1.50 2.86
N LEU A 157 21.03 1.12 1.72
CA LEU A 157 21.00 2.00 0.56
C LEU A 157 19.99 3.10 0.88
N SER A 158 20.49 4.33 1.02
CA SER A 158 19.64 5.51 1.07
C SER A 158 18.96 5.65 -0.30
N LEU A 159 17.65 5.74 -0.32
CA LEU A 159 16.86 6.00 -1.53
C LEU A 159 16.88 7.47 -1.94
N PHE A 160 17.64 8.32 -1.22
CA PHE A 160 17.61 9.78 -1.33
C PHE A 160 19.02 10.42 -1.25
N ASP A 161 20.03 9.85 -1.90
CA ASP A 161 21.26 10.57 -2.22
C ASP A 161 21.18 11.14 -3.63
#